data_87483e1203a3e96ee0d54d4640d8420e
#
_entry.id   87483e1203a3e96ee0d54d4640d8420e
#
_cell.length_a   1.000
_cell.length_b   1.000
_cell.length_c   1.000
_cell.angle_alpha   90.00
_cell.angle_beta   90.00
_cell.angle_gamma   90.00
#
_symmetry.space_group_name_H-M   'P 1'
#
loop_
_entity.id
_entity.type
_entity.pdbx_description
1 polymer ?
#
loop_
_entity_poly.entity_id
_entity_poly.type
_entity_poly.pdbx_seq_one_letter_code
_entity_poly.pdbx_strand_id
1 'polypeptide(L)'
;MPAFPTMSNRVEVRVKGTAAGIMNREDLVAGLCLFILLVYCTATIFVKAAWPLQSFQMGVFALLAVYLVTGIRKREEGAAKGVAPLLVYFIPVWGLIQILAHTTTSTFQTREAVLRWGALAAVFFLVQIVVRTPAAREIALHAMLFFATVMALLCLTQLFTSKGLVLWIFPSGYPDVYATFPSYNNYAQFIEISLPIAVWYSLRKGLQSWGYILLAGTLYASVIRAASRAGAALCTAELLAILAMRAIGPLKLNRRETKLRMRSITLVLALVPLVAVTFTFVVGWRRIWQRFQQHDDSYLVRSEFLIPTIDMAVHRPLIGYGLGTFPDVYPQYAIKDFPFYLNSAHNDWAEFAADGGIPFLLLVLIPFAAVVPTAIRHPWGLGLVAVMLHACVDFPFPRPAVSGWLFAMLGLLYVARASDRHEDRFKISPGRHDPPTVLEFKH
;
A
#
# COMPACT_ATOMS: atom_id res chain seq x y z
N MET A 1 -22.74 40.26 -31.14
CA MET A 1 -21.66 39.35 -30.82
C MET A 1 -22.31 38.13 -30.17
N PRO A 2 -22.33 36.95 -30.81
CA PRO A 2 -22.86 35.75 -30.18
C PRO A 2 -21.82 35.16 -29.22
N ALA A 3 -22.28 34.82 -27.99
CA ALA A 3 -21.48 34.20 -26.97
C ALA A 3 -21.08 32.78 -27.41
N PHE A 4 -19.77 32.50 -27.37
CA PHE A 4 -19.23 31.16 -27.56
C PHE A 4 -19.68 30.22 -26.43
N PRO A 5 -20.14 28.99 -26.73
CA PRO A 5 -20.44 28.03 -25.69
C PRO A 5 -19.16 27.56 -25.00
N THR A 6 -19.12 27.70 -23.68
CA THR A 6 -18.06 27.14 -22.83
C THR A 6 -18.04 25.63 -23.02
N MET A 7 -16.98 25.11 -23.64
CA MET A 7 -16.72 23.67 -23.71
C MET A 7 -16.69 23.07 -22.29
N SER A 8 -17.60 22.15 -22.05
CA SER A 8 -17.69 21.37 -20.83
C SER A 8 -16.38 20.59 -20.59
N ASN A 9 -15.64 20.95 -19.56
CA ASN A 9 -14.39 20.28 -19.13
C ASN A 9 -14.61 18.88 -18.53
N ARG A 10 -15.61 18.12 -19.01
CA ARG A 10 -15.94 16.79 -18.48
C ARG A 10 -15.52 15.70 -19.44
N VAL A 11 -14.63 14.81 -18.97
CA VAL A 11 -14.28 13.57 -19.67
C VAL A 11 -15.16 12.46 -19.10
N GLU A 12 -16.09 11.92 -19.92
CA GLU A 12 -16.90 10.75 -19.56
C GLU A 12 -16.06 9.47 -19.68
N VAL A 13 -15.66 8.90 -18.55
CA VAL A 13 -15.11 7.55 -18.52
C VAL A 13 -16.26 6.58 -18.21
N ARG A 14 -16.83 5.97 -19.27
CA ARG A 14 -17.90 4.97 -19.14
C ARG A 14 -17.33 3.61 -18.79
N VAL A 15 -17.42 3.20 -17.52
CA VAL A 15 -17.18 1.82 -17.11
C VAL A 15 -18.51 1.06 -17.20
N LYS A 16 -18.56 0.00 -18.04
CA LYS A 16 -19.76 -0.83 -18.22
C LYS A 16 -20.22 -1.41 -16.87
N GLY A 17 -21.40 -1.00 -16.39
CA GLY A 17 -22.13 -1.70 -15.32
C GLY A 17 -22.30 -0.97 -13.98
N THR A 18 -21.80 0.24 -13.81
CA THR A 18 -22.05 1.07 -12.61
C THR A 18 -22.56 2.46 -13.05
N ALA A 19 -23.37 3.11 -12.21
CA ALA A 19 -23.69 4.53 -12.40
C ALA A 19 -22.36 5.30 -12.31
N ALA A 20 -21.76 5.58 -13.48
CA ALA A 20 -20.44 6.17 -13.61
C ALA A 20 -20.49 7.62 -13.16
N GLY A 21 -20.00 7.91 -11.97
CA GLY A 21 -19.70 9.27 -11.59
C GLY A 21 -18.64 9.83 -12.55
N ILE A 22 -18.90 11.00 -13.12
CA ILE A 22 -18.00 11.68 -14.06
C ILE A 22 -16.76 12.12 -13.27
N MET A 23 -15.59 11.62 -13.65
CA MET A 23 -14.33 12.08 -13.09
C MET A 23 -13.92 13.41 -13.72
N ASN A 24 -13.60 14.41 -12.92
CA ASN A 24 -13.15 15.69 -13.44
C ASN A 24 -11.75 15.55 -14.06
N ARG A 25 -11.48 16.33 -15.12
CA ARG A 25 -10.17 16.33 -15.79
C ARG A 25 -9.03 16.66 -14.82
N GLU A 26 -9.25 17.57 -13.90
CA GLU A 26 -8.27 17.98 -12.88
C GLU A 26 -7.90 16.79 -11.93
N ASP A 27 -8.91 16.01 -11.49
CA ASP A 27 -8.69 14.84 -10.67
C ASP A 27 -7.94 13.73 -11.43
N LEU A 28 -8.24 13.56 -12.70
CA LEU A 28 -7.53 12.59 -13.55
C LEU A 28 -6.04 12.99 -13.68
N VAL A 29 -5.76 14.26 -13.97
CA VAL A 29 -4.39 14.77 -14.09
C VAL A 29 -3.64 14.65 -12.77
N ALA A 30 -4.24 15.06 -11.65
CA ALA A 30 -3.64 14.94 -10.33
C ALA A 30 -3.37 13.48 -9.95
N GLY A 31 -4.31 12.56 -10.26
CA GLY A 31 -4.14 11.13 -10.05
C GLY A 31 -3.02 10.54 -10.89
N LEU A 32 -2.90 10.94 -12.15
CA LEU A 32 -1.81 10.53 -13.03
C LEU A 32 -0.45 11.05 -12.53
N CYS A 33 -0.38 12.31 -12.12
CA CYS A 33 0.85 12.88 -11.54
C CYS A 33 1.26 12.13 -10.26
N LEU A 34 0.31 11.85 -9.37
CA LEU A 34 0.58 11.07 -8.16
C LEU A 34 1.06 9.65 -8.50
N PHE A 35 0.42 8.99 -9.45
CA PHE A 35 0.85 7.66 -9.92
C PHE A 35 2.27 7.69 -10.46
N ILE A 36 2.61 8.67 -11.30
CA ILE A 36 3.97 8.85 -11.85
C ILE A 36 4.99 9.06 -10.73
N LEU A 37 4.67 9.86 -9.69
CA LEU A 37 5.55 10.07 -8.55
C LEU A 37 5.79 8.77 -7.76
N LEU A 38 4.75 7.94 -7.54
CA LEU A 38 4.89 6.64 -6.88
C LEU A 38 5.71 5.66 -7.73
N VAL A 39 5.49 5.62 -9.04
CA VAL A 39 6.31 4.84 -9.99
C VAL A 39 7.77 5.30 -9.95
N TYR A 40 8.01 6.60 -10.01
CA TYR A 40 9.35 7.18 -9.94
C TYR A 40 10.07 6.77 -8.64
N CYS A 41 9.41 6.90 -7.49
CA CYS A 41 9.94 6.50 -6.20
C CYS A 41 10.32 5.01 -6.16
N THR A 42 9.49 4.15 -6.76
CA THR A 42 9.75 2.72 -6.83
C THR A 42 10.86 2.39 -7.84
N ALA A 43 10.86 3.06 -8.99
CA ALA A 43 11.87 2.85 -10.02
C ALA A 43 13.29 3.27 -9.58
N THR A 44 13.40 4.20 -8.64
CA THR A 44 14.68 4.77 -8.17
C THR A 44 15.13 4.27 -6.80
N ILE A 45 14.41 3.32 -6.19
CA ILE A 45 14.71 2.86 -4.80
C ILE A 45 16.12 2.27 -4.64
N PHE A 46 16.73 1.75 -5.71
CA PHE A 46 18.09 1.22 -5.68
C PHE A 46 19.18 2.30 -5.57
N VAL A 47 18.84 3.54 -5.83
CA VAL A 47 19.79 4.67 -5.79
C VAL A 47 20.04 5.04 -4.33
N LYS A 48 21.30 4.90 -3.89
CA LYS A 48 21.69 5.16 -2.48
C LYS A 48 21.75 6.66 -2.12
N ALA A 49 21.83 7.54 -3.12
CA ALA A 49 21.83 8.99 -2.89
C ALA A 49 20.48 9.50 -2.39
N ALA A 50 20.47 10.62 -1.68
CA ALA A 50 19.24 11.18 -1.10
C ALA A 50 18.29 11.82 -2.14
N TRP A 51 18.83 12.25 -3.29
CA TRP A 51 18.09 13.03 -4.28
C TRP A 51 16.81 12.37 -4.82
N PRO A 52 16.70 11.01 -5.00
CA PRO A 52 15.44 10.44 -5.48
C PRO A 52 14.32 10.58 -4.46
N LEU A 53 14.63 10.34 -3.17
CA LEU A 53 13.67 10.52 -2.10
C LEU A 53 13.24 11.99 -1.98
N GLN A 54 14.19 12.91 -2.00
CA GLN A 54 13.93 14.35 -1.93
C GLN A 54 13.10 14.83 -3.12
N SER A 55 13.40 14.38 -4.34
CA SER A 55 12.61 14.68 -5.53
C SER A 55 11.18 14.15 -5.45
N PHE A 56 10.99 12.94 -4.92
CA PHE A 56 9.67 12.39 -4.66
C PHE A 56 8.90 13.26 -3.66
N GLN A 57 9.50 13.61 -2.53
CA GLN A 57 8.90 14.46 -1.50
C GLN A 57 8.51 15.83 -2.07
N MET A 58 9.43 16.48 -2.77
CA MET A 58 9.18 17.77 -3.43
C MET A 58 8.02 17.67 -4.44
N GLY A 59 8.01 16.62 -5.27
CA GLY A 59 6.94 16.40 -6.23
C GLY A 59 5.57 16.22 -5.58
N VAL A 60 5.50 15.43 -4.50
CA VAL A 60 4.26 15.21 -3.74
C VAL A 60 3.78 16.51 -3.07
N PHE A 61 4.67 17.27 -2.44
CA PHE A 61 4.31 18.55 -1.82
C PHE A 61 3.91 19.61 -2.86
N ALA A 62 4.59 19.67 -4.00
CA ALA A 62 4.21 20.56 -5.09
C ALA A 62 2.83 20.21 -5.65
N LEU A 63 2.54 18.90 -5.88
CA LEU A 63 1.24 18.44 -6.32
C LEU A 63 0.14 18.80 -5.31
N LEU A 64 0.41 18.60 -4.01
CA LEU A 64 -0.50 18.97 -2.94
C LEU A 64 -0.76 20.48 -2.94
N ALA A 65 0.28 21.31 -3.03
CA ALA A 65 0.17 22.78 -3.04
C ALA A 65 -0.65 23.27 -4.24
N VAL A 66 -0.36 22.77 -5.46
CA VAL A 66 -1.14 23.08 -6.67
C VAL A 66 -2.60 22.70 -6.48
N TYR A 67 -2.86 21.50 -5.95
CA TYR A 67 -4.22 21.05 -5.73
C TYR A 67 -4.98 21.89 -4.70
N LEU A 68 -4.33 22.27 -3.60
CA LEU A 68 -4.93 23.14 -2.57
C LEU A 68 -5.25 24.52 -3.14
N VAL A 69 -4.35 25.11 -3.92
CA VAL A 69 -4.56 26.44 -4.53
C VAL A 69 -5.69 26.41 -5.57
N THR A 70 -5.75 25.38 -6.42
CA THR A 70 -6.73 25.26 -7.49
C THR A 70 -8.07 24.70 -7.03
N GLY A 71 -8.07 23.83 -6.00
CA GLY A 71 -9.23 23.04 -5.54
C GLY A 71 -10.04 23.68 -4.41
N ILE A 72 -9.47 24.61 -3.62
CA ILE A 72 -10.12 25.23 -2.45
C ILE A 72 -11.46 25.89 -2.78
N ARG A 73 -11.62 26.44 -3.98
CA ARG A 73 -12.85 27.14 -4.38
C ARG A 73 -14.08 26.25 -4.66
N LYS A 74 -13.94 24.94 -4.73
CA LYS A 74 -15.01 24.06 -5.26
C LYS A 74 -15.46 22.90 -4.39
N ARG A 75 -14.86 22.64 -3.17
CA ARG A 75 -15.05 21.33 -2.54
C ARG A 75 -15.06 21.32 -1.01
N GLU A 76 -16.26 21.35 -0.44
CA GLU A 76 -16.47 21.02 0.98
C GLU A 76 -16.67 19.50 1.25
N GLU A 77 -16.83 18.66 0.22
CA GLU A 77 -17.23 17.26 0.38
C GLU A 77 -16.20 16.28 -0.20
N GLY A 78 -15.30 15.72 0.60
CA GLY A 78 -14.48 14.65 0.03
C GLY A 78 -13.42 13.98 0.89
N ALA A 79 -12.97 14.57 1.96
CA ALA A 79 -12.05 13.88 2.88
C ALA A 79 -12.83 12.92 3.78
N ALA A 80 -12.26 11.75 4.08
CA ALA A 80 -12.86 10.80 5.02
C ALA A 80 -13.03 11.47 6.38
N LYS A 81 -14.28 11.56 6.85
CA LYS A 81 -14.63 12.20 8.12
C LYS A 81 -14.38 11.21 9.27
N GLY A 82 -13.79 11.69 10.37
CA GLY A 82 -13.58 10.91 11.59
C GLY A 82 -12.19 11.11 12.20
N VAL A 83 -12.01 10.65 13.42
CA VAL A 83 -10.75 10.80 14.18
C VAL A 83 -9.62 9.99 13.54
N ALA A 84 -9.87 8.72 13.16
CA ALA A 84 -8.82 7.84 12.68
C ALA A 84 -8.09 8.36 11.42
N PRO A 85 -8.75 8.82 10.34
CA PRO A 85 -8.03 9.40 9.20
C PRO A 85 -7.32 10.72 9.56
N LEU A 86 -7.84 11.47 10.55
CA LEU A 86 -7.19 12.71 11.00
C LEU A 86 -5.84 12.44 11.67
N LEU A 87 -5.70 11.32 12.38
CA LEU A 87 -4.44 10.94 13.03
C LEU A 87 -3.26 10.83 12.04
N VAL A 88 -3.50 10.47 10.78
CA VAL A 88 -2.46 10.39 9.77
C VAL A 88 -1.71 11.71 9.60
N TYR A 89 -2.41 12.84 9.72
CA TYR A 89 -1.80 14.17 9.59
C TYR A 89 -1.00 14.60 10.82
N PHE A 90 -1.27 13.98 11.98
CA PHE A 90 -0.52 14.22 13.20
C PHE A 90 0.80 13.43 13.27
N ILE A 91 0.99 12.41 12.42
CA ILE A 91 2.25 11.64 12.38
C ILE A 91 3.48 12.56 12.18
N PRO A 92 3.56 13.40 11.13
CA PRO A 92 4.69 14.32 10.98
C PRO A 92 4.74 15.42 12.06
N VAL A 93 3.58 15.82 12.61
CA VAL A 93 3.52 16.82 13.69
C VAL A 93 4.20 16.32 14.96
N TRP A 94 4.15 15.00 15.25
CA TRP A 94 4.85 14.43 16.39
C TRP A 94 6.36 14.68 16.35
N GLY A 95 7.00 14.45 15.20
CA GLY A 95 8.42 14.75 15.03
C GLY A 95 8.74 16.25 15.15
N LEU A 96 7.84 17.15 14.70
CA LEU A 96 7.98 18.58 14.93
C LEU A 96 7.93 18.92 16.42
N ILE A 97 7.03 18.27 17.18
CA ILE A 97 6.96 18.42 18.64
C ILE A 97 8.29 17.99 19.29
N GLN A 98 8.86 16.84 18.88
CA GLN A 98 10.15 16.36 19.39
C GLN A 98 11.29 17.37 19.12
N ILE A 99 11.32 17.98 17.93
CA ILE A 99 12.32 19.00 17.58
C ILE A 99 12.15 20.25 18.45
N LEU A 100 10.92 20.77 18.53
CA LEU A 100 10.63 22.01 19.27
C LEU A 100 10.80 21.85 20.78
N ALA A 101 10.50 20.68 21.32
CA ALA A 101 10.70 20.33 22.73
C ALA A 101 12.16 19.93 23.05
N HIS A 102 13.06 19.92 22.09
CA HIS A 102 14.46 19.50 22.24
C HIS A 102 14.63 18.10 22.85
N THR A 103 13.69 17.18 22.57
CA THR A 103 13.70 15.81 23.10
C THR A 103 14.38 14.80 22.18
N THR A 104 14.57 15.17 20.90
CA THR A 104 15.25 14.30 19.92
C THR A 104 16.77 14.29 20.13
N THR A 105 17.37 13.11 19.95
CA THR A 105 18.84 12.92 19.99
C THR A 105 19.52 13.44 18.72
N SER A 106 18.81 13.49 17.59
CA SER A 106 19.33 14.00 16.32
C SER A 106 18.25 14.82 15.59
N THR A 107 18.38 16.14 15.65
CA THR A 107 17.45 17.05 14.93
C THR A 107 17.47 16.81 13.42
N PHE A 108 18.61 16.45 12.84
CA PHE A 108 18.74 16.16 11.42
C PHE A 108 17.91 14.92 11.02
N GLN A 109 18.07 13.79 11.72
CA GLN A 109 17.34 12.56 11.43
C GLN A 109 15.83 12.73 11.63
N THR A 110 15.44 13.43 12.69
CA THR A 110 14.02 13.68 12.96
C THR A 110 13.40 14.60 11.90
N ARG A 111 14.13 15.60 11.39
CA ARG A 111 13.66 16.44 10.29
C ARG A 111 13.47 15.66 9.00
N GLU A 112 14.40 14.77 8.64
CA GLU A 112 14.26 13.88 7.48
C GLU A 112 13.05 12.93 7.64
N ALA A 113 12.84 12.41 8.85
CA ALA A 113 11.66 11.58 9.17
C ALA A 113 10.35 12.39 9.04
N VAL A 114 10.30 13.63 9.54
CA VAL A 114 9.15 14.53 9.40
C VAL A 114 8.79 14.78 7.94
N LEU A 115 9.78 15.06 7.09
CA LEU A 115 9.56 15.25 5.66
C LEU A 115 9.02 13.96 4.98
N ARG A 116 9.57 12.81 5.33
CA ARG A 116 9.11 11.51 4.82
C ARG A 116 7.67 11.23 5.23
N TRP A 117 7.33 11.34 6.52
CA TRP A 117 5.98 11.13 7.02
C TRP A 117 4.99 12.17 6.47
N GLY A 118 5.43 13.42 6.31
CA GLY A 118 4.66 14.50 5.68
C GLY A 118 4.30 14.17 4.23
N ALA A 119 5.25 13.65 3.45
CA ALA A 119 4.99 13.22 2.07
C ALA A 119 4.01 12.04 2.02
N LEU A 120 4.13 11.06 2.93
CA LEU A 120 3.18 9.94 3.02
C LEU A 120 1.77 10.40 3.41
N ALA A 121 1.66 11.34 4.36
CA ALA A 121 0.38 11.96 4.72
C ALA A 121 -0.23 12.74 3.55
N ALA A 122 0.61 13.41 2.73
CA ALA A 122 0.17 14.09 1.52
C ALA A 122 -0.31 13.10 0.44
N VAL A 123 0.38 11.97 0.24
CA VAL A 123 -0.09 10.87 -0.65
C VAL A 123 -1.47 10.38 -0.19
N PHE A 124 -1.62 10.09 1.10
CA PHE A 124 -2.90 9.66 1.68
C PHE A 124 -4.02 10.68 1.42
N PHE A 125 -3.77 11.96 1.62
CA PHE A 125 -4.72 13.03 1.37
C PHE A 125 -5.08 13.12 -0.12
N LEU A 126 -4.07 13.18 -1.00
CA LEU A 126 -4.27 13.28 -2.45
C LEU A 126 -5.11 12.14 -3.00
N VAL A 127 -4.89 10.90 -2.55
CA VAL A 127 -5.71 9.76 -2.96
C VAL A 127 -7.18 9.96 -2.57
N GLN A 128 -7.46 10.41 -1.35
CA GLN A 128 -8.85 10.61 -0.90
C GLN A 128 -9.60 11.67 -1.70
N ILE A 129 -8.91 12.69 -2.16
CA ILE A 129 -9.53 13.78 -2.91
C ILE A 129 -9.62 13.51 -4.41
N VAL A 130 -8.70 12.72 -4.97
CA VAL A 130 -8.67 12.36 -6.38
C VAL A 130 -9.58 11.14 -6.67
N VAL A 131 -9.61 10.15 -5.77
CA VAL A 131 -10.30 8.87 -5.99
C VAL A 131 -11.65 8.83 -5.26
N ARG A 132 -12.55 9.76 -5.57
CA ARG A 132 -13.86 9.87 -4.90
C ARG A 132 -14.93 8.94 -5.46
N THR A 133 -14.86 8.66 -6.75
CA THR A 133 -15.87 7.87 -7.46
C THR A 133 -15.47 6.39 -7.52
N PRO A 134 -16.44 5.46 -7.59
CA PRO A 134 -16.15 4.05 -7.85
C PRO A 134 -15.33 3.83 -9.12
N ALA A 135 -15.57 4.60 -10.18
CA ALA A 135 -14.80 4.52 -11.42
C ALA A 135 -13.33 4.94 -11.23
N ALA A 136 -13.07 6.04 -10.50
CA ALA A 136 -11.71 6.46 -10.19
C ALA A 136 -10.97 5.41 -9.34
N ARG A 137 -11.66 4.76 -8.39
CA ARG A 137 -11.10 3.67 -7.59
C ARG A 137 -10.74 2.46 -8.44
N GLU A 138 -11.61 2.05 -9.36
CA GLU A 138 -11.32 0.97 -10.31
C GLU A 138 -10.08 1.29 -11.16
N ILE A 139 -9.96 2.52 -11.67
CA ILE A 139 -8.78 2.98 -12.42
C ILE A 139 -7.52 2.90 -11.57
N ALA A 140 -7.57 3.40 -10.32
CA ALA A 140 -6.42 3.38 -9.41
C ALA A 140 -5.96 1.94 -9.10
N LEU A 141 -6.88 1.02 -8.80
CA LEU A 141 -6.58 -0.38 -8.54
C LEU A 141 -5.96 -1.07 -9.77
N HIS A 142 -6.48 -0.79 -10.98
CA HIS A 142 -5.90 -1.35 -12.20
C HIS A 142 -4.52 -0.76 -12.53
N ALA A 143 -4.30 0.53 -12.28
CA ALA A 143 -2.99 1.16 -12.44
C ALA A 143 -1.96 0.57 -11.47
N MET A 144 -2.33 0.35 -10.21
CA MET A 144 -1.47 -0.34 -9.22
C MET A 144 -1.15 -1.76 -9.66
N LEU A 145 -2.16 -2.53 -10.09
CA LEU A 145 -1.99 -3.90 -10.55
C LEU A 145 -1.11 -3.97 -11.81
N PHE A 146 -1.32 -3.06 -12.77
CA PHE A 146 -0.51 -2.98 -13.97
C PHE A 146 0.96 -2.74 -13.61
N PHE A 147 1.25 -1.75 -12.78
CA PHE A 147 2.62 -1.44 -12.38
C PHE A 147 3.26 -2.59 -11.60
N ALA A 148 2.53 -3.20 -10.65
CA ALA A 148 3.03 -4.37 -9.92
C ALA A 148 3.34 -5.56 -10.86
N THR A 149 2.53 -5.75 -11.90
CA THR A 149 2.78 -6.79 -12.92
C THR A 149 4.05 -6.47 -13.71
N VAL A 150 4.26 -5.22 -14.12
CA VAL A 150 5.50 -4.80 -14.78
C VAL A 150 6.71 -5.09 -13.88
N MET A 151 6.63 -4.76 -12.59
CA MET A 151 7.69 -5.03 -11.62
C MET A 151 7.92 -6.54 -11.41
N ALA A 152 6.86 -7.35 -11.41
CA ALA A 152 6.96 -8.81 -11.30
C ALA A 152 7.65 -9.42 -12.54
N LEU A 153 7.26 -9.00 -13.73
CA LEU A 153 7.89 -9.43 -14.97
C LEU A 153 9.36 -8.99 -15.04
N LEU A 154 9.65 -7.77 -14.61
CA LEU A 154 11.01 -7.25 -14.52
C LEU A 154 11.86 -8.09 -13.55
N CYS A 155 11.34 -8.42 -12.35
CA CYS A 155 12.01 -9.29 -11.39
C CYS A 155 12.31 -10.67 -11.98
N LEU A 156 11.33 -11.27 -12.64
CA LEU A 156 11.46 -12.60 -13.25
C LEU A 156 12.45 -12.59 -14.43
N THR A 157 12.42 -11.59 -15.29
CA THR A 157 13.32 -11.49 -16.46
C THR A 157 14.76 -11.16 -16.08
N GLN A 158 14.96 -10.24 -15.13
CA GLN A 158 16.29 -9.87 -14.64
C GLN A 158 17.04 -11.06 -14.03
N LEU A 159 16.33 -12.03 -13.46
CA LEU A 159 16.92 -13.24 -12.93
C LEU A 159 17.83 -13.94 -13.96
N PHE A 160 17.38 -14.00 -15.20
CA PHE A 160 18.08 -14.74 -16.27
C PHE A 160 19.05 -13.89 -17.06
N THR A 161 18.87 -12.58 -17.09
CA THR A 161 19.46 -11.72 -18.10
C THR A 161 20.30 -10.58 -17.53
N SER A 162 20.08 -10.16 -16.26
CA SER A 162 20.67 -8.91 -15.75
C SER A 162 22.11 -9.04 -15.26
N LYS A 163 22.63 -10.27 -15.04
CA LYS A 163 23.96 -10.50 -14.46
C LYS A 163 24.22 -9.71 -13.16
N GLY A 164 23.18 -9.51 -12.35
CA GLY A 164 23.24 -8.74 -11.10
C GLY A 164 23.10 -7.22 -11.26
N LEU A 165 22.79 -6.73 -12.47
CA LEU A 165 22.55 -5.30 -12.71
C LEU A 165 21.06 -4.95 -12.53
N VAL A 166 20.76 -3.85 -11.87
CA VAL A 166 19.43 -3.27 -11.86
C VAL A 166 19.15 -2.65 -13.21
N LEU A 167 18.00 -2.99 -13.82
CA LEU A 167 17.61 -2.53 -15.17
C LEU A 167 18.69 -2.78 -16.23
N TRP A 168 19.52 -3.83 -16.08
CA TRP A 168 20.65 -4.22 -16.94
C TRP A 168 21.77 -3.17 -17.09
N ILE A 169 21.72 -2.08 -16.34
CA ILE A 169 22.62 -0.94 -16.48
C ILE A 169 23.34 -0.63 -15.18
N PHE A 170 22.61 -0.63 -14.05
CA PHE A 170 23.12 -0.08 -12.80
C PHE A 170 23.64 -1.18 -11.87
N PRO A 171 24.86 -1.06 -11.31
CA PRO A 171 25.36 -1.97 -10.29
C PRO A 171 24.41 -1.97 -9.07
N SER A 172 23.94 -3.15 -8.63
CA SER A 172 23.03 -3.25 -7.50
C SER A 172 23.74 -3.08 -6.14
N GLY A 173 25.02 -3.43 -6.08
CA GLY A 173 25.74 -3.59 -4.81
C GLY A 173 25.27 -4.79 -3.99
N TYR A 174 24.34 -5.61 -4.53
CA TYR A 174 23.78 -6.82 -3.93
C TYR A 174 23.91 -8.00 -4.90
N PRO A 175 24.04 -9.24 -4.42
CA PRO A 175 24.25 -10.40 -5.32
C PRO A 175 23.05 -10.73 -6.19
N ASP A 176 21.84 -10.42 -5.72
CA ASP A 176 20.56 -10.64 -6.43
C ASP A 176 19.83 -9.32 -6.67
N VAL A 177 19.01 -9.30 -7.73
CA VAL A 177 18.22 -8.15 -8.14
C VAL A 177 16.72 -8.52 -8.15
N TYR A 178 15.90 -7.71 -7.53
CA TYR A 178 14.43 -7.89 -7.42
C TYR A 178 13.71 -6.70 -8.06
N ALA A 179 13.63 -6.71 -9.39
CA ALA A 179 13.25 -5.52 -10.16
C ALA A 179 14.17 -4.33 -9.81
N THR A 180 13.65 -3.28 -9.20
CA THR A 180 14.44 -2.15 -8.70
C THR A 180 14.75 -2.23 -7.19
N PHE A 181 14.21 -3.23 -6.49
CA PHE A 181 14.38 -3.35 -5.04
C PHE A 181 15.72 -4.00 -4.65
N PRO A 182 16.49 -3.38 -3.75
CA PRO A 182 17.70 -3.97 -3.19
C PRO A 182 17.40 -5.13 -2.22
N SER A 183 16.23 -5.11 -1.56
CA SER A 183 15.81 -6.11 -0.59
C SER A 183 14.67 -6.97 -1.14
N TYR A 184 14.82 -8.29 -1.00
CA TYR A 184 13.78 -9.26 -1.35
C TYR A 184 12.52 -9.11 -0.50
N ASN A 185 12.64 -8.69 0.77
CA ASN A 185 11.49 -8.47 1.63
C ASN A 185 10.72 -7.23 1.20
N ASN A 186 11.41 -6.10 0.93
CA ASN A 186 10.72 -4.89 0.48
C ASN A 186 10.05 -5.09 -0.88
N TYR A 187 10.65 -5.91 -1.76
CA TYR A 187 10.00 -6.32 -2.99
C TYR A 187 8.73 -7.14 -2.71
N ALA A 188 8.80 -8.12 -1.81
CA ALA A 188 7.65 -8.93 -1.42
C ALA A 188 6.52 -8.07 -0.82
N GLN A 189 6.85 -7.15 0.09
CA GLN A 189 5.91 -6.18 0.68
C GLN A 189 5.19 -5.33 -0.38
N PHE A 190 5.91 -4.91 -1.42
CA PHE A 190 5.30 -4.20 -2.54
C PHE A 190 4.31 -5.09 -3.32
N ILE A 191 4.63 -6.36 -3.55
CA ILE A 191 3.74 -7.32 -4.23
C ILE A 191 2.53 -7.67 -3.35
N GLU A 192 2.71 -7.84 -2.03
CA GLU A 192 1.62 -8.06 -1.07
C GLU A 192 0.53 -7.00 -1.19
N ILE A 193 0.86 -5.72 -1.39
CA ILE A 193 -0.14 -4.65 -1.59
C ILE A 193 -1.02 -4.92 -2.82
N SER A 194 -0.48 -5.56 -3.84
CA SER A 194 -1.11 -5.65 -5.18
C SER A 194 -1.71 -7.03 -5.49
N LEU A 195 -1.21 -8.09 -4.90
CA LEU A 195 -1.68 -9.47 -5.14
C LEU A 195 -3.19 -9.64 -4.84
N PRO A 196 -3.73 -9.13 -3.73
CA PRO A 196 -5.16 -9.22 -3.44
C PRO A 196 -6.04 -8.58 -4.51
N ILE A 197 -5.56 -7.53 -5.18
CA ILE A 197 -6.28 -6.89 -6.29
C ILE A 197 -6.46 -7.89 -7.44
N ALA A 198 -5.38 -8.56 -7.86
CA ALA A 198 -5.44 -9.54 -8.93
C ALA A 198 -6.35 -10.73 -8.57
N VAL A 199 -6.21 -11.26 -7.35
CA VAL A 199 -7.03 -12.38 -6.85
C VAL A 199 -8.51 -11.97 -6.79
N TRP A 200 -8.83 -10.77 -6.31
CA TRP A 200 -10.19 -10.26 -6.26
C TRP A 200 -10.84 -10.17 -7.64
N TYR A 201 -10.13 -9.62 -8.63
CA TYR A 201 -10.65 -9.52 -10.00
C TYR A 201 -10.76 -10.88 -10.70
N SER A 202 -9.88 -11.84 -10.39
CA SER A 202 -9.94 -13.20 -10.93
C SER A 202 -11.21 -13.96 -10.52
N LEU A 203 -11.81 -13.59 -9.40
CA LEU A 203 -13.05 -14.19 -8.89
C LEU A 203 -14.32 -13.54 -9.46
N ARG A 204 -14.21 -12.50 -10.28
CA ARG A 204 -15.35 -11.89 -11.01
C ARG A 204 -15.75 -12.77 -12.19
N LYS A 205 -17.00 -12.60 -12.68
CA LYS A 205 -17.53 -13.35 -13.83
C LYS A 205 -16.97 -12.81 -15.14
N GLY A 206 -16.64 -13.66 -16.09
CA GLY A 206 -16.33 -13.33 -17.48
C GLY A 206 -14.98 -13.85 -17.97
N LEU A 207 -14.71 -13.69 -19.27
CA LEU A 207 -13.46 -14.07 -19.93
C LEU A 207 -12.23 -13.33 -19.34
N GLN A 208 -12.42 -12.12 -18.85
CA GLN A 208 -11.36 -11.32 -18.24
C GLN A 208 -10.79 -11.96 -16.96
N SER A 209 -11.54 -12.84 -16.27
CA SER A 209 -11.05 -13.52 -15.06
C SER A 209 -9.79 -14.35 -15.30
N TRP A 210 -9.61 -14.94 -16.50
CA TRP A 210 -8.41 -15.69 -16.84
C TRP A 210 -7.15 -14.83 -16.87
N GLY A 211 -7.24 -13.62 -17.41
CA GLY A 211 -6.14 -12.66 -17.40
C GLY A 211 -5.70 -12.34 -15.97
N TYR A 212 -6.64 -12.11 -15.06
CA TYR A 212 -6.33 -11.83 -13.67
C TYR A 212 -5.76 -13.03 -12.90
N ILE A 213 -6.18 -14.26 -13.23
CA ILE A 213 -5.55 -15.48 -12.69
C ILE A 213 -4.06 -15.53 -13.10
N LEU A 214 -3.78 -15.27 -14.37
CA LEU A 214 -2.41 -15.22 -14.87
C LEU A 214 -1.58 -14.12 -14.19
N LEU A 215 -2.16 -12.92 -14.02
CA LEU A 215 -1.51 -11.83 -13.30
C LEU A 215 -1.23 -12.21 -11.83
N ALA A 216 -2.22 -12.78 -11.12
CA ALA A 216 -2.03 -13.25 -9.74
C ALA A 216 -0.94 -14.31 -9.65
N GLY A 217 -0.92 -15.27 -10.58
CA GLY A 217 0.12 -16.30 -10.66
C GLY A 217 1.52 -15.72 -10.91
N THR A 218 1.63 -14.71 -11.78
CA THR A 218 2.90 -14.02 -12.07
C THR A 218 3.40 -13.24 -10.85
N LEU A 219 2.52 -12.49 -10.17
CA LEU A 219 2.86 -11.77 -8.94
C LEU A 219 3.34 -12.75 -7.85
N TYR A 220 2.59 -13.83 -7.63
CA TYR A 220 2.93 -14.85 -6.63
C TYR A 220 4.26 -15.56 -6.97
N ALA A 221 4.46 -15.95 -8.25
CA ALA A 221 5.71 -16.54 -8.72
C ALA A 221 6.92 -15.64 -8.45
N SER A 222 6.77 -14.34 -8.65
CA SER A 222 7.85 -13.37 -8.41
C SER A 222 8.25 -13.27 -6.93
N VAL A 223 7.31 -13.40 -6.00
CA VAL A 223 7.59 -13.45 -4.55
C VAL A 223 8.31 -14.75 -4.17
N ILE A 224 7.84 -15.90 -4.71
CA ILE A 224 8.54 -17.18 -4.51
C ILE A 224 9.98 -17.08 -5.04
N ARG A 225 10.17 -16.43 -6.21
CA ARG A 225 11.50 -16.20 -6.77
C ARG A 225 12.36 -15.30 -5.88
N ALA A 226 11.80 -14.27 -5.31
CA ALA A 226 12.49 -13.39 -4.37
C ALA A 226 12.94 -14.13 -3.10
N ALA A 227 12.34 -15.29 -2.81
CA ALA A 227 12.64 -16.14 -1.66
C ALA A 227 12.49 -15.43 -0.30
N SER A 228 11.55 -14.48 -0.22
CA SER A 228 11.10 -13.90 1.04
C SER A 228 10.17 -14.89 1.74
N ARG A 229 10.60 -15.46 2.88
CA ARG A 229 9.79 -16.44 3.64
C ARG A 229 8.52 -15.81 4.17
N ALA A 230 8.64 -14.63 4.79
CA ALA A 230 7.49 -13.87 5.30
C ALA A 230 6.56 -13.45 4.15
N GLY A 231 7.12 -12.93 3.04
CA GLY A 231 6.34 -12.55 1.87
C GLY A 231 5.59 -13.72 1.25
N ALA A 232 6.24 -14.88 1.09
CA ALA A 232 5.58 -16.08 0.56
C ALA A 232 4.45 -16.57 1.48
N ALA A 233 4.67 -16.57 2.80
CA ALA A 233 3.66 -16.95 3.78
C ALA A 233 2.46 -15.97 3.76
N LEU A 234 2.71 -14.66 3.75
CA LEU A 234 1.67 -13.64 3.73
C LEU A 234 0.88 -13.64 2.42
N CYS A 235 1.54 -13.70 1.26
CA CYS A 235 0.86 -13.84 -0.03
C CYS A 235 0.00 -15.11 -0.10
N THR A 236 0.46 -16.22 0.49
CA THR A 236 -0.35 -17.45 0.60
C THR A 236 -1.56 -17.22 1.51
N ALA A 237 -1.37 -16.57 2.65
CA ALA A 237 -2.45 -16.24 3.58
C ALA A 237 -3.50 -15.32 2.95
N GLU A 238 -3.08 -14.31 2.18
CA GLU A 238 -3.97 -13.42 1.41
C GLU A 238 -4.82 -14.20 0.41
N LEU A 239 -4.17 -15.06 -0.39
CA LEU A 239 -4.86 -15.91 -1.36
C LEU A 239 -5.93 -16.75 -0.66
N LEU A 240 -5.54 -17.48 0.39
CA LEU A 240 -6.45 -18.35 1.14
C LEU A 240 -7.57 -17.55 1.83
N ALA A 241 -7.26 -16.39 2.42
CA ALA A 241 -8.26 -15.52 3.05
C ALA A 241 -9.32 -15.04 2.04
N ILE A 242 -8.92 -14.57 0.86
CA ILE A 242 -9.85 -14.12 -0.18
C ILE A 242 -10.72 -15.30 -0.68
N LEU A 243 -10.13 -16.46 -0.86
CA LEU A 243 -10.88 -17.66 -1.28
C LEU A 243 -11.85 -18.12 -0.19
N ALA A 244 -11.46 -18.08 1.09
CA ALA A 244 -12.33 -18.39 2.22
C ALA A 244 -13.48 -17.39 2.32
N MET A 245 -13.21 -16.09 2.25
CA MET A 245 -14.25 -15.05 2.21
C MET A 245 -15.22 -15.25 1.04
N ARG A 246 -14.69 -15.64 -0.11
CA ARG A 246 -15.53 -15.96 -1.28
C ARG A 246 -16.35 -17.23 -1.05
N ALA A 247 -15.83 -18.24 -0.34
CA ALA A 247 -16.54 -19.48 -0.02
C ALA A 247 -17.68 -19.25 0.99
N ILE A 248 -17.47 -18.44 2.02
CA ILE A 248 -18.40 -18.17 3.12
C ILE A 248 -19.54 -17.20 2.72
N GLY A 249 -19.40 -16.40 1.65
CA GLY A 249 -20.36 -15.37 1.23
C GLY A 249 -21.84 -15.82 1.21
N PRO A 250 -22.80 -14.96 0.91
CA PRO A 250 -24.21 -15.10 1.29
C PRO A 250 -24.81 -16.48 1.00
N LEU A 251 -25.49 -17.04 2.00
CA LEU A 251 -26.05 -18.39 2.00
C LEU A 251 -27.24 -18.59 1.02
N LYS A 252 -27.85 -17.50 0.55
CA LYS A 252 -29.00 -17.51 -0.35
C LYS A 252 -28.59 -17.47 -1.84
N LEU A 253 -27.75 -18.41 -2.28
CA LEU A 253 -27.44 -18.60 -3.69
C LEU A 253 -28.24 -19.80 -4.23
N ASN A 254 -28.70 -19.68 -5.48
CA ASN A 254 -29.27 -20.84 -6.18
C ASN A 254 -28.15 -21.85 -6.51
N ARG A 255 -28.52 -23.10 -6.82
CA ARG A 255 -27.58 -24.20 -7.11
C ARG A 255 -26.59 -23.87 -8.24
N ARG A 256 -27.03 -23.13 -9.27
CA ARG A 256 -26.20 -22.73 -10.40
C ARG A 256 -25.14 -21.70 -10.00
N GLU A 257 -25.53 -20.72 -9.20
CA GLU A 257 -24.62 -19.68 -8.69
C GLU A 257 -23.58 -20.26 -7.74
N THR A 258 -23.99 -21.18 -6.85
CA THR A 258 -23.08 -21.90 -5.97
C THR A 258 -22.04 -22.69 -6.78
N LYS A 259 -22.48 -23.43 -7.82
CA LYS A 259 -21.57 -24.20 -8.70
C LYS A 259 -20.57 -23.28 -9.43
N LEU A 260 -21.02 -22.14 -9.95
CA LEU A 260 -20.13 -21.17 -10.62
C LEU A 260 -19.13 -20.54 -9.65
N ARG A 261 -19.57 -20.21 -8.44
CA ARG A 261 -18.73 -19.70 -7.38
C ARG A 261 -17.65 -20.69 -6.98
N MET A 262 -18.02 -21.95 -6.70
CA MET A 262 -17.05 -23.01 -6.37
C MET A 262 -16.07 -23.26 -7.51
N ARG A 263 -16.55 -23.29 -8.76
CA ARG A 263 -15.67 -23.42 -9.92
C ARG A 263 -14.61 -22.31 -10.00
N SER A 264 -14.99 -21.04 -9.77
CA SER A 264 -14.01 -19.93 -9.78
C SER A 264 -12.97 -20.08 -8.67
N ILE A 265 -13.38 -20.48 -7.46
CA ILE A 265 -12.49 -20.76 -6.34
C ILE A 265 -11.50 -21.87 -6.69
N THR A 266 -12.01 -23.00 -7.20
CA THR A 266 -11.17 -24.15 -7.59
C THR A 266 -10.16 -23.76 -8.67
N LEU A 267 -10.58 -22.99 -9.67
CA LEU A 267 -9.67 -22.52 -10.74
C LEU A 267 -8.55 -21.63 -10.19
N VAL A 268 -8.87 -20.68 -9.33
CA VAL A 268 -7.86 -19.80 -8.73
C VAL A 268 -6.92 -20.60 -7.84
N LEU A 269 -7.45 -21.47 -6.99
CA LEU A 269 -6.66 -22.34 -6.10
C LEU A 269 -5.72 -23.28 -6.86
N ALA A 270 -6.13 -23.76 -8.02
CA ALA A 270 -5.31 -24.65 -8.83
C ALA A 270 -4.30 -23.92 -9.70
N LEU A 271 -4.74 -22.84 -10.38
CA LEU A 271 -3.93 -22.20 -11.43
C LEU A 271 -2.92 -21.19 -10.90
N VAL A 272 -3.22 -20.46 -9.83
CA VAL A 272 -2.26 -19.49 -9.27
C VAL A 272 -1.01 -20.22 -8.76
N PRO A 273 -1.11 -21.27 -7.91
CA PRO A 273 0.05 -22.06 -7.52
C PRO A 273 0.70 -22.80 -8.71
N LEU A 274 -0.09 -23.30 -9.67
CA LEU A 274 0.46 -23.98 -10.84
C LEU A 274 1.38 -23.05 -11.66
N VAL A 275 0.96 -21.81 -11.91
CA VAL A 275 1.80 -20.81 -12.57
C VAL A 275 3.07 -20.57 -11.75
N ALA A 276 2.95 -20.39 -10.43
CA ALA A 276 4.09 -20.19 -9.56
C ALA A 276 5.06 -21.38 -9.56
N VAL A 277 4.53 -22.60 -9.48
CA VAL A 277 5.33 -23.85 -9.54
C VAL A 277 6.02 -23.98 -10.89
N THR A 278 5.34 -23.73 -11.99
CA THR A 278 5.92 -23.77 -13.33
C THR A 278 7.10 -22.78 -13.44
N PHE A 279 6.91 -21.54 -12.99
CA PHE A 279 7.99 -20.58 -12.94
C PHE A 279 9.15 -21.05 -12.05
N THR A 280 8.87 -21.62 -10.89
CA THR A 280 9.89 -22.15 -9.97
C THR A 280 10.73 -23.25 -10.62
N PHE A 281 10.11 -24.15 -11.38
CA PHE A 281 10.85 -25.19 -12.12
C PHE A 281 11.67 -24.62 -13.27
N VAL A 282 11.13 -23.67 -14.03
CA VAL A 282 11.84 -23.01 -15.14
C VAL A 282 13.02 -22.19 -14.61
N VAL A 283 12.86 -21.53 -13.48
CA VAL A 283 13.85 -20.68 -12.82
C VAL A 283 14.98 -21.49 -12.17
N GLY A 284 14.75 -22.77 -11.87
CA GLY A 284 15.67 -23.62 -11.15
C GLY A 284 15.39 -23.65 -9.64
N TRP A 285 14.59 -24.61 -9.23
CA TRP A 285 14.15 -24.81 -7.86
C TRP A 285 15.29 -24.98 -6.84
N ARG A 286 16.48 -25.46 -7.29
CA ARG A 286 17.64 -25.70 -6.41
C ARG A 286 18.09 -24.46 -5.66
N ARG A 287 18.15 -23.28 -6.30
CA ARG A 287 18.54 -22.02 -5.65
C ARG A 287 17.54 -21.60 -4.58
N ILE A 288 16.24 -21.73 -4.90
CA ILE A 288 15.17 -21.40 -3.96
C ILE A 288 15.21 -22.35 -2.78
N TRP A 289 15.36 -23.64 -3.04
CA TRP A 289 15.46 -24.68 -2.01
C TRP A 289 16.68 -24.48 -1.10
N GLN A 290 17.86 -24.24 -1.66
CA GLN A 290 19.06 -23.95 -0.89
C GLN A 290 18.86 -22.74 0.03
N ARG A 291 18.19 -21.69 -0.42
CA ARG A 291 17.90 -20.49 0.37
C ARG A 291 16.88 -20.76 1.48
N PHE A 292 15.91 -21.63 1.25
CA PHE A 292 14.98 -22.10 2.28
C PHE A 292 15.64 -23.03 3.30
N GLN A 293 16.62 -23.85 2.87
CA GLN A 293 17.37 -24.74 3.74
C GLN A 293 18.51 -24.06 4.50
N GLN A 294 19.03 -22.96 4.00
CA GLN A 294 19.98 -22.17 4.77
C GLN A 294 19.28 -21.81 6.08
N HIS A 295 19.77 -22.41 7.17
CA HIS A 295 19.45 -21.96 8.51
C HIS A 295 20.02 -20.56 8.60
N ASP A 296 19.20 -19.61 8.22
CA ASP A 296 19.50 -18.21 8.38
C ASP A 296 19.41 -17.97 9.89
N ASP A 297 20.53 -17.73 10.52
CA ASP A 297 20.58 -17.18 11.88
C ASP A 297 19.87 -15.80 11.94
N SER A 298 19.35 -15.36 10.80
CA SER A 298 18.64 -14.09 10.63
C SER A 298 17.45 -13.90 11.59
N TYR A 299 16.78 -14.98 12.01
CA TYR A 299 15.74 -14.85 13.05
C TYR A 299 16.32 -14.69 14.45
N LEU A 300 17.41 -15.39 14.75
CA LEU A 300 18.14 -15.22 16.02
C LEU A 300 18.76 -13.83 16.07
N VAL A 301 19.38 -13.40 14.98
CA VAL A 301 19.94 -12.04 14.85
C VAL A 301 18.86 -10.97 14.99
N ARG A 302 17.64 -11.18 14.45
CA ARG A 302 16.51 -10.23 14.61
C ARG A 302 16.02 -10.14 16.06
N SER A 303 16.03 -11.23 16.81
CA SER A 303 15.70 -11.17 18.25
C SER A 303 16.75 -10.38 19.04
N GLU A 304 18.01 -10.44 18.62
CA GLU A 304 19.10 -9.64 19.20
C GLU A 304 18.94 -8.14 18.93
N PHE A 305 18.21 -7.74 17.88
CA PHE A 305 17.87 -6.34 17.62
C PHE A 305 16.59 -5.92 18.34
N LEU A 306 15.61 -6.82 18.44
CA LEU A 306 14.29 -6.51 18.99
C LEU A 306 14.35 -6.23 20.49
N ILE A 307 15.10 -7.02 21.26
CA ILE A 307 15.18 -6.86 22.72
C ILE A 307 15.76 -5.48 23.10
N PRO A 308 16.91 -5.04 22.57
CA PRO A 308 17.41 -3.68 22.82
C PRO A 308 16.46 -2.58 22.35
N THR A 309 15.72 -2.80 21.24
CA THR A 309 14.75 -1.82 20.75
C THR A 309 13.57 -1.67 21.70
N ILE A 310 13.09 -2.77 22.29
CA ILE A 310 12.04 -2.73 23.33
C ILE A 310 12.58 -2.01 24.56
N ASP A 311 13.83 -2.26 24.94
CA ASP A 311 14.48 -1.61 26.09
C ASP A 311 14.57 -0.08 25.89
N MET A 312 14.96 0.37 24.68
CA MET A 312 14.86 1.77 24.30
C MET A 312 13.45 2.35 24.51
N ALA A 313 12.42 1.64 24.02
CA ALA A 313 11.03 2.09 24.15
C ALA A 313 10.58 2.17 25.63
N VAL A 314 11.02 1.24 26.48
CA VAL A 314 10.74 1.24 27.93
C VAL A 314 11.42 2.39 28.65
N HIS A 315 12.64 2.79 28.25
CA HIS A 315 13.35 3.90 28.86
C HIS A 315 12.73 5.28 28.53
N ARG A 316 12.13 5.44 27.33
CA ARG A 316 11.44 6.69 26.93
C ARG A 316 10.05 6.45 26.36
N PRO A 317 9.09 5.93 27.17
CA PRO A 317 7.82 5.42 26.64
C PRO A 317 6.86 6.49 26.13
N LEU A 318 7.01 7.76 26.53
CA LEU A 318 6.07 8.83 26.16
C LEU A 318 6.50 9.61 24.92
N ILE A 319 7.79 9.91 24.77
CA ILE A 319 8.26 10.80 23.71
C ILE A 319 9.28 10.14 22.78
N GLY A 320 9.90 9.04 23.20
CA GLY A 320 10.96 8.35 22.48
C GLY A 320 12.27 9.14 22.39
N TYR A 321 13.13 8.72 21.46
CA TYR A 321 14.45 9.31 21.23
C TYR A 321 14.51 10.32 20.08
N GLY A 322 13.46 10.41 19.31
CA GLY A 322 13.34 11.22 18.09
C GLY A 322 13.05 10.34 16.87
N LEU A 323 12.12 10.76 16.00
CA LEU A 323 11.78 9.99 14.82
C LEU A 323 13.00 9.79 13.91
N GLY A 324 13.28 8.54 13.54
CA GLY A 324 14.40 8.17 12.66
C GLY A 324 15.76 8.12 13.37
N THR A 325 15.81 8.24 14.70
CA THR A 325 17.09 8.24 15.46
C THR A 325 17.51 6.87 15.96
N PHE A 326 16.75 5.82 15.66
CA PHE A 326 17.09 4.45 16.04
C PHE A 326 18.55 4.09 15.76
N PRO A 327 19.12 4.35 14.56
CA PRO A 327 20.50 3.96 14.28
C PRO A 327 21.55 4.67 15.17
N ASP A 328 21.23 5.89 15.61
CA ASP A 328 22.14 6.70 16.43
C ASP A 328 22.09 6.31 17.91
N VAL A 329 20.95 5.80 18.37
CA VAL A 329 20.71 5.45 19.78
C VAL A 329 20.96 3.97 20.07
N TYR A 330 20.61 3.07 19.12
CA TYR A 330 20.71 1.63 19.28
C TYR A 330 22.09 1.14 19.83
N PRO A 331 23.25 1.69 19.40
CA PRO A 331 24.54 1.22 19.90
C PRO A 331 24.71 1.31 21.43
N GLN A 332 23.96 2.19 22.11
CA GLN A 332 23.99 2.34 23.58
C GLN A 332 23.24 1.21 24.29
N TYR A 333 22.37 0.50 23.58
CA TYR A 333 21.51 -0.59 24.08
C TYR A 333 21.93 -1.96 23.55
N ALA A 334 22.82 -1.99 22.54
CA ALA A 334 23.25 -3.21 21.88
C ALA A 334 23.85 -4.20 22.90
N ILE A 335 23.30 -5.42 22.93
CA ILE A 335 23.80 -6.52 23.78
C ILE A 335 25.09 -7.10 23.18
N LYS A 336 25.28 -6.92 21.86
CA LYS A 336 26.36 -7.53 21.08
C LYS A 336 26.85 -6.54 20.02
N ASP A 337 28.14 -6.49 19.80
CA ASP A 337 28.71 -5.71 18.71
C ASP A 337 28.54 -6.43 17.38
N PHE A 338 28.02 -5.70 16.40
CA PHE A 338 27.90 -6.18 15.04
C PHE A 338 28.93 -5.48 14.13
N PRO A 339 29.54 -6.20 13.16
CA PRO A 339 30.54 -5.63 12.24
C PRO A 339 29.92 -4.74 11.15
N PHE A 340 28.65 -4.33 11.32
CA PHE A 340 27.90 -3.51 10.37
C PHE A 340 27.00 -2.50 11.09
N TYR A 341 26.74 -1.40 10.42
CA TYR A 341 25.83 -0.37 10.91
C TYR A 341 24.37 -0.81 10.76
N LEU A 342 23.64 -0.84 11.88
CA LEU A 342 22.25 -1.27 11.93
C LEU A 342 21.32 -0.08 11.63
N ASN A 343 20.68 -0.11 10.45
CA ASN A 343 19.81 0.97 10.00
C ASN A 343 18.35 0.86 10.50
N SER A 344 17.93 -0.29 11.02
CA SER A 344 16.55 -0.56 11.44
C SER A 344 16.50 -1.75 12.39
N ALA A 345 15.51 -1.75 13.27
CA ALA A 345 15.23 -2.84 14.22
C ALA A 345 14.68 -4.11 13.56
N HIS A 346 14.39 -4.11 12.26
CA HIS A 346 13.63 -5.16 11.57
C HIS A 346 12.28 -5.48 12.21
N ASN A 347 11.69 -4.50 12.88
CA ASN A 347 10.35 -4.49 13.44
C ASN A 347 9.93 -3.03 13.56
N ASP A 348 9.14 -2.54 12.60
CA ASP A 348 8.73 -1.13 12.58
C ASP A 348 7.94 -0.72 13.83
N TRP A 349 7.16 -1.64 14.41
CA TRP A 349 6.34 -1.31 15.59
C TRP A 349 7.20 -1.06 16.83
N ALA A 350 8.23 -1.87 17.03
CA ALA A 350 9.18 -1.68 18.11
C ALA A 350 10.02 -0.41 17.88
N GLU A 351 10.46 -0.18 16.64
CA GLU A 351 11.20 1.03 16.25
C GLU A 351 10.39 2.30 16.46
N PHE A 352 9.09 2.29 16.11
CA PHE A 352 8.20 3.44 16.35
C PHE A 352 8.01 3.71 17.83
N ALA A 353 7.90 2.66 18.66
CA ALA A 353 7.84 2.82 20.12
C ALA A 353 9.15 3.39 20.69
N ALA A 354 10.31 3.00 20.16
CA ALA A 354 11.60 3.52 20.57
C ALA A 354 11.81 4.97 20.13
N ASP A 355 11.53 5.27 18.85
CA ASP A 355 11.77 6.59 18.28
C ASP A 355 10.77 7.64 18.75
N GLY A 356 9.50 7.30 18.87
CA GLY A 356 8.42 8.26 19.13
C GLY A 356 7.61 7.99 20.39
N GLY A 357 7.94 6.95 21.14
CA GLY A 357 7.14 6.50 22.29
C GLY A 357 5.86 5.77 21.89
N ILE A 358 5.16 5.26 22.88
CA ILE A 358 3.87 4.58 22.70
C ILE A 358 2.82 5.50 22.02
N PRO A 359 2.73 6.82 22.31
CA PRO A 359 1.80 7.69 21.61
C PRO A 359 2.04 7.73 20.10
N PHE A 360 3.30 7.75 19.64
CA PHE A 360 3.60 7.72 18.21
C PHE A 360 3.24 6.36 17.58
N LEU A 361 3.57 5.27 18.24
CA LEU A 361 3.13 3.93 17.81
C LEU A 361 1.62 3.88 17.61
N LEU A 362 0.84 4.37 18.58
CA LEU A 362 -0.63 4.41 18.47
C LEU A 362 -1.10 5.36 17.37
N LEU A 363 -0.42 6.48 17.17
CA LEU A 363 -0.72 7.44 16.13
C LEU A 363 -0.62 6.83 14.73
N VAL A 364 0.35 5.94 14.52
CA VAL A 364 0.50 5.19 13.27
C VAL A 364 -0.48 4.00 13.23
N LEU A 365 -0.58 3.21 14.30
CA LEU A 365 -1.32 1.94 14.30
C LEU A 365 -2.84 2.14 14.14
N ILE A 366 -3.43 3.14 14.83
CA ILE A 366 -4.88 3.35 14.86
C ILE A 366 -5.48 3.60 13.46
N PRO A 367 -4.93 4.48 12.60
CA PRO A 367 -5.45 4.68 11.25
C PRO A 367 -5.49 3.41 10.41
N PHE A 368 -4.45 2.58 10.50
CA PHE A 368 -4.36 1.32 9.77
C PHE A 368 -5.34 0.28 10.33
N ALA A 369 -5.39 0.10 11.64
CA ALA A 369 -6.33 -0.82 12.29
C ALA A 369 -7.79 -0.46 11.99
N ALA A 370 -8.12 0.83 11.92
CA ALA A 370 -9.46 1.32 11.66
C ALA A 370 -10.03 0.92 10.28
N VAL A 371 -9.18 0.62 9.29
CA VAL A 371 -9.62 0.19 7.95
C VAL A 371 -9.63 -1.32 7.76
N VAL A 372 -9.16 -2.11 8.72
CA VAL A 372 -9.19 -3.59 8.64
C VAL A 372 -10.59 -4.14 8.33
N PRO A 373 -11.68 -3.69 8.99
CA PRO A 373 -13.02 -4.14 8.63
C PRO A 373 -13.41 -3.79 7.19
N THR A 374 -12.91 -2.66 6.67
CA THR A 374 -13.14 -2.27 5.27
C THR A 374 -12.33 -3.14 4.31
N ALA A 375 -11.09 -3.48 4.65
CA ALA A 375 -10.28 -4.41 3.86
C ALA A 375 -10.90 -5.81 3.79
N ILE A 376 -11.55 -6.28 4.86
CA ILE A 376 -12.33 -7.52 4.88
C ILE A 376 -13.56 -7.43 3.96
N ARG A 377 -14.27 -6.30 3.96
CA ARG A 377 -15.42 -6.08 3.05
C ARG A 377 -14.99 -5.94 1.58
N HIS A 378 -13.82 -5.36 1.38
CA HIS A 378 -13.20 -5.11 0.08
C HIS A 378 -11.86 -5.85 -0.03
N PRO A 379 -11.88 -7.17 -0.31
CA PRO A 379 -10.68 -8.02 -0.23
C PRO A 379 -9.48 -7.58 -1.06
N TRP A 380 -9.67 -6.70 -2.05
CA TRP A 380 -8.57 -6.06 -2.77
C TRP A 380 -7.64 -5.21 -1.86
N GLY A 381 -8.10 -4.84 -0.67
CA GLY A 381 -7.34 -4.07 0.31
C GLY A 381 -6.59 -4.91 1.35
N LEU A 382 -6.67 -6.25 1.31
CA LEU A 382 -6.01 -7.13 2.29
C LEU A 382 -4.50 -7.00 2.30
N GLY A 383 -3.88 -6.59 1.21
CA GLY A 383 -2.44 -6.34 1.14
C GLY A 383 -1.95 -5.30 2.14
N LEU A 384 -2.79 -4.33 2.51
CA LEU A 384 -2.46 -3.43 3.61
C LEU A 384 -2.26 -4.19 4.92
N VAL A 385 -3.15 -5.15 5.21
CA VAL A 385 -3.07 -5.97 6.44
C VAL A 385 -1.83 -6.87 6.42
N ALA A 386 -1.52 -7.46 5.26
CA ALA A 386 -0.32 -8.29 5.10
C ALA A 386 0.96 -7.49 5.37
N VAL A 387 1.10 -6.30 4.78
CA VAL A 387 2.29 -5.46 5.01
C VAL A 387 2.39 -5.01 6.48
N MET A 388 1.27 -4.74 7.15
CA MET A 388 1.30 -4.45 8.60
C MET A 388 1.79 -5.64 9.42
N LEU A 389 1.41 -6.87 9.06
CA LEU A 389 1.93 -8.08 9.68
C LEU A 389 3.40 -8.31 9.32
N HIS A 390 3.80 -8.01 8.08
CA HIS A 390 5.21 -8.09 7.67
C HIS A 390 6.09 -7.10 8.44
N ALA A 391 5.56 -5.95 8.81
CA ALA A 391 6.24 -4.94 9.64
C ALA A 391 6.61 -5.44 11.05
N CYS A 392 6.05 -6.56 11.51
CA CYS A 392 6.49 -7.22 12.75
C CYS A 392 7.86 -7.91 12.63
N VAL A 393 8.32 -8.18 11.41
CA VAL A 393 9.56 -8.94 11.15
C VAL A 393 10.48 -8.26 10.13
N ASP A 394 10.10 -7.07 9.65
CA ASP A 394 10.89 -6.26 8.72
C ASP A 394 10.47 -4.77 8.81
N PHE A 395 10.92 -3.91 7.86
CA PHE A 395 10.77 -2.45 7.90
C PHE A 395 10.23 -1.86 6.58
N PRO A 396 8.92 -2.01 6.28
CA PRO A 396 8.28 -1.42 5.09
C PRO A 396 8.15 0.11 5.14
N PHE A 397 7.95 0.72 6.31
CA PHE A 397 7.64 2.13 6.44
C PHE A 397 8.82 3.07 6.13
N PRO A 398 10.07 2.78 6.49
CA PRO A 398 11.21 3.58 6.07
C PRO A 398 11.50 3.53 4.56
N ARG A 399 10.82 2.67 3.80
CA ARG A 399 11.02 2.47 2.36
C ARG A 399 9.90 3.14 1.55
N PRO A 400 10.11 4.37 1.04
CA PRO A 400 9.05 5.14 0.37
C PRO A 400 8.44 4.43 -0.85
N ALA A 401 9.21 3.57 -1.52
CA ALA A 401 8.72 2.71 -2.61
C ALA A 401 7.73 1.63 -2.15
N VAL A 402 7.61 1.36 -0.86
CA VAL A 402 6.59 0.47 -0.26
C VAL A 402 5.55 1.32 0.46
N SER A 403 6.00 2.18 1.39
CA SER A 403 5.11 3.00 2.22
C SER A 403 4.27 3.99 1.40
N GLY A 404 4.77 4.50 0.28
CA GLY A 404 3.98 5.35 -0.63
C GLY A 404 2.74 4.62 -1.17
N TRP A 405 2.90 3.38 -1.65
CA TRP A 405 1.78 2.55 -2.09
C TRP A 405 0.89 2.10 -0.95
N LEU A 406 1.47 1.84 0.23
CA LEU A 406 0.73 1.49 1.43
C LEU A 406 -0.20 2.63 1.88
N PHE A 407 0.28 3.90 1.87
CA PHE A 407 -0.52 5.07 2.19
C PHE A 407 -1.54 5.40 1.09
N ALA A 408 -1.22 5.10 -0.17
CA ALA A 408 -2.21 5.17 -1.25
C ALA A 408 -3.34 4.15 -1.04
N MET A 409 -3.00 2.90 -0.70
CA MET A 409 -3.99 1.85 -0.37
C MET A 409 -4.83 2.23 0.86
N LEU A 410 -4.19 2.80 1.90
CA LEU A 410 -4.89 3.32 3.07
C LEU A 410 -5.92 4.38 2.67
N GLY A 411 -5.56 5.34 1.80
CA GLY A 411 -6.47 6.34 1.26
C GLY A 411 -7.66 5.74 0.50
N LEU A 412 -7.41 4.75 -0.36
CA LEU A 412 -8.46 4.02 -1.11
C LEU A 412 -9.45 3.33 -0.18
N LEU A 413 -8.97 2.71 0.90
CA LEU A 413 -9.81 2.04 1.88
C LEU A 413 -10.66 3.03 2.69
N TYR A 414 -10.12 4.21 3.03
CA TYR A 414 -10.92 5.24 3.69
C TYR A 414 -12.02 5.80 2.78
N VAL A 415 -11.76 5.95 1.48
CA VAL A 415 -12.78 6.34 0.49
C VAL A 415 -13.86 5.25 0.38
N ALA A 416 -13.46 3.97 0.31
CA ALA A 416 -14.41 2.86 0.27
C ALA A 416 -15.29 2.82 1.53
N ARG A 417 -14.69 2.99 2.72
CA ARG A 417 -15.41 3.07 4.01
C ARG A 417 -16.43 4.21 4.05
N ALA A 418 -16.10 5.36 3.48
CA ALA A 418 -17.03 6.48 3.41
C ALA A 418 -18.22 6.18 2.50
N SER A 419 -17.98 5.52 1.35
CA SER A 419 -19.03 5.07 0.43
C SER A 419 -19.96 4.05 1.08
N ASP A 420 -19.42 3.04 1.76
CA ASP A 420 -20.21 2.02 2.47
C ASP A 420 -21.16 2.65 3.51
N ARG A 421 -20.65 3.59 4.31
CA ARG A 421 -21.46 4.29 5.33
C ARG A 421 -22.60 5.11 4.72
N HIS A 422 -22.39 5.66 3.55
CA HIS A 422 -23.42 6.42 2.84
C HIS A 422 -24.53 5.48 2.36
N GLU A 423 -24.19 4.36 1.74
CA GLU A 423 -25.15 3.35 1.30
C GLU A 423 -25.97 2.75 2.45
N ASP A 424 -25.33 2.45 3.58
CA ASP A 424 -26.00 1.90 4.76
C ASP A 424 -27.00 2.89 5.37
N ARG A 425 -26.72 4.21 5.35
CA ARG A 425 -27.67 5.25 5.79
C ARG A 425 -28.91 5.32 4.92
N PHE A 426 -28.78 5.21 3.60
CA PHE A 426 -29.94 5.20 2.69
C PHE A 426 -30.79 3.95 2.84
N LYS A 427 -30.24 2.80 3.17
CA LYS A 427 -31.01 1.56 3.43
C LYS A 427 -31.82 1.61 4.72
N ILE A 428 -31.35 2.36 5.73
CA ILE A 428 -32.01 2.47 7.06
C ILE A 428 -33.13 3.54 7.03
N SER A 429 -33.15 4.45 6.06
CA SER A 429 -34.21 5.49 5.91
C SER A 429 -35.00 5.33 4.60
N PRO A 430 -35.78 4.27 4.40
CA PRO A 430 -36.58 4.10 3.19
C PRO A 430 -37.92 4.85 3.25
N GLY A 431 -38.08 5.93 4.01
CA GLY A 431 -39.41 6.47 4.27
C GLY A 431 -39.51 7.94 4.66
N ARG A 432 -38.86 8.84 3.94
CA ARG A 432 -39.22 10.26 3.87
C ARG A 432 -38.93 10.81 2.48
N HIS A 433 -39.62 10.27 1.49
CA HIS A 433 -39.96 11.07 0.31
C HIS A 433 -41.35 11.62 0.57
N ASP A 434 -41.46 12.90 0.94
CA ASP A 434 -42.66 13.65 0.73
C ASP A 434 -42.96 13.53 -0.79
N PRO A 435 -44.21 13.16 -1.17
CA PRO A 435 -44.56 13.10 -2.58
C PRO A 435 -44.35 14.50 -3.18
N PRO A 436 -43.89 14.59 -4.44
CA PRO A 436 -43.70 15.86 -5.08
C PRO A 436 -45.07 16.59 -5.07
N THR A 437 -45.10 17.79 -4.47
CA THR A 437 -46.24 18.66 -4.48
C THR A 437 -46.60 18.94 -5.95
N VAL A 438 -47.64 18.29 -6.42
CA VAL A 438 -48.20 18.56 -7.73
C VAL A 438 -48.79 19.98 -7.67
N LEU A 439 -48.08 20.94 -8.24
CA LEU A 439 -48.62 22.25 -8.51
C LEU A 439 -49.64 22.09 -9.65
N GLU A 440 -50.91 21.92 -9.29
CA GLU A 440 -52.06 22.11 -10.24
C GLU A 440 -52.05 23.56 -10.67
N PHE A 441 -51.63 23.82 -11.89
CA PHE A 441 -51.97 25.06 -12.59
C PHE A 441 -53.44 24.96 -13.02
N LYS A 442 -54.34 25.66 -12.29
CA LYS A 442 -55.68 25.99 -12.79
C LYS A 442 -55.57 27.17 -13.74
N HIS A 443 -56.23 27.01 -14.92
CA HIS A 443 -56.42 27.97 -16.00
C HIS A 443 -56.97 29.34 -15.55
#